data_c2e4fa5efe48af7175b2d441a0dd2f2f
#
_entry.id   c2e4fa5efe48af7175b2d441a0dd2f2f
#
_cell.length_a   1.000
_cell.length_b   1.000
_cell.length_c   1.000
_cell.angle_alpha   90.00
_cell.angle_beta   90.00
_cell.angle_gamma   90.00
#
_symmetry.space_group_name_H-M   'P 1'
#
loop_
_entity.id
_entity.type
_entity.pdbx_description
1 polymer ?
#
loop_
_entity_poly.entity_id
_entity_poly.type
_entity_poly.pdbx_seq_one_letter_code
_entity_poly.pdbx_strand_id
1 'polypeptide(L)'
;MKKGIDRRSFLKSSAVAGALGAIGTGSVAALTSCSSTPKIQPLKEPGSYYLPNLVDKAADGRPLKAGIIGCGGRGSGAAFNFLNAADNVTIVALGDTYIDRLESLAEKLKKEKNIDVAADKKFVGLDAYQKVIDSDVDVIITATPPNFRPEIFKYAVEKGKHCFLEKPICVDPVGYRTIVATAKQAQAKGLCVVTGTQRHHKRDYVASYEQIMNGAIGEITGGTVYWCGGMLWFK
;
A
#
# COMPACT_ATOMS: atom_id res chain seq x y z
N MET A 1 -52.96 11.65 -27.77
CA MET A 1 -51.56 11.32 -27.39
C MET A 1 -50.83 12.64 -27.14
N LYS A 2 -50.52 12.98 -25.88
CA LYS A 2 -49.76 14.19 -25.52
C LYS A 2 -48.26 13.92 -25.82
N LYS A 3 -47.67 14.69 -26.74
CA LYS A 3 -46.23 14.66 -27.00
C LYS A 3 -45.49 15.16 -25.73
N GLY A 4 -44.69 14.31 -25.14
CA GLY A 4 -43.81 14.69 -24.03
C GLY A 4 -42.78 15.68 -24.49
N ILE A 5 -42.49 16.68 -23.65
CA ILE A 5 -41.47 17.68 -23.88
C ILE A 5 -40.10 16.98 -23.71
N ASP A 6 -39.29 16.97 -24.76
CA ASP A 6 -37.92 16.44 -24.68
C ASP A 6 -36.99 17.42 -23.95
N ARG A 7 -35.86 16.92 -23.39
CA ARG A 7 -34.90 17.70 -22.62
C ARG A 7 -34.31 18.89 -23.41
N ARG A 8 -34.18 18.74 -24.71
CA ARG A 8 -33.58 19.77 -25.59
C ARG A 8 -34.57 20.92 -25.83
N SER A 9 -35.89 20.59 -25.95
CA SER A 9 -36.97 21.56 -26.05
C SER A 9 -37.15 22.33 -24.77
N PHE A 10 -37.03 21.66 -23.61
CA PHE A 10 -37.10 22.29 -22.30
C PHE A 10 -35.96 23.35 -22.10
N LEU A 11 -34.73 22.97 -22.43
CA LEU A 11 -33.59 23.86 -22.31
C LEU A 11 -33.70 25.09 -23.26
N LYS A 12 -34.18 24.90 -24.47
CA LYS A 12 -34.45 25.99 -25.41
C LYS A 12 -35.53 26.94 -24.92
N SER A 13 -36.62 26.39 -24.37
CA SER A 13 -37.70 27.20 -23.83
C SER A 13 -37.30 28.02 -22.60
N SER A 14 -36.43 27.46 -21.75
CA SER A 14 -35.89 28.14 -20.57
C SER A 14 -34.98 29.31 -20.95
N ALA A 15 -34.19 29.16 -22.03
CA ALA A 15 -33.31 30.20 -22.53
C ALA A 15 -34.11 31.41 -23.16
N VAL A 16 -35.21 31.09 -23.82
CA VAL A 16 -36.09 32.15 -24.43
C VAL A 16 -36.91 32.89 -23.37
N ALA A 17 -37.39 32.19 -22.33
CA ALA A 17 -38.10 32.83 -21.22
C ALA A 17 -37.24 33.82 -20.42
N GLY A 18 -35.93 33.56 -20.34
CA GLY A 18 -34.96 34.46 -19.70
C GLY A 18 -34.69 35.73 -20.52
N ALA A 19 -34.85 35.67 -21.86
CA ALA A 19 -34.58 36.80 -22.75
C ALA A 19 -35.78 37.78 -22.90
N LEU A 20 -37.03 37.34 -22.64
CA LEU A 20 -38.22 38.17 -22.78
C LEU A 20 -38.62 38.92 -21.51
N GLY A 21 -37.99 38.65 -20.38
CA GLY A 21 -38.19 39.35 -19.10
C GLY A 21 -37.43 40.66 -18.96
N ALA A 22 -36.65 41.09 -19.96
CA ALA A 22 -35.68 42.19 -19.84
C ALA A 22 -36.13 43.53 -20.52
N ILE A 23 -37.41 43.68 -20.91
CA ILE A 23 -37.91 44.95 -21.47
C ILE A 23 -38.98 45.54 -20.52
N GLY A 24 -38.51 46.05 -19.39
CA GLY A 24 -39.27 46.84 -18.44
C GLY A 24 -38.31 47.88 -17.79
N THR A 25 -38.66 49.11 -17.90
CA THR A 25 -37.94 50.33 -17.53
C THR A 25 -37.26 50.27 -16.15
N GLY A 26 -35.96 50.51 -16.09
CA GLY A 26 -35.31 51.11 -14.95
C GLY A 26 -34.83 50.13 -13.85
N SER A 27 -33.86 49.37 -14.13
CA SER A 27 -32.76 48.96 -13.23
C SER A 27 -31.93 47.95 -14.00
N VAL A 28 -30.77 48.36 -14.50
CA VAL A 28 -29.73 47.43 -14.94
C VAL A 28 -29.19 46.76 -13.68
N ALA A 29 -29.93 45.80 -13.14
CA ALA A 29 -29.33 44.82 -12.28
C ALA A 29 -28.35 44.04 -13.18
N ALA A 30 -27.10 44.36 -13.07
CA ALA A 30 -26.03 43.61 -13.68
C ALA A 30 -26.29 42.16 -13.34
N LEU A 31 -26.68 41.35 -14.35
CA LEU A 31 -26.52 39.90 -14.30
C LEU A 31 -25.01 39.66 -14.22
N THR A 32 -24.44 39.93 -13.08
CA THR A 32 -23.17 39.31 -12.70
C THR A 32 -23.49 37.82 -12.71
N SER A 33 -23.35 37.24 -13.90
CA SER A 33 -23.15 35.82 -14.04
C SER A 33 -22.19 35.45 -12.92
N CYS A 34 -22.64 34.63 -11.98
CA CYS A 34 -21.76 34.04 -11.00
C CYS A 34 -20.74 33.13 -11.73
N SER A 35 -19.74 33.78 -12.33
CA SER A 35 -18.52 33.10 -12.78
C SER A 35 -17.56 32.96 -11.59
N SER A 36 -18.07 32.70 -10.40
CA SER A 36 -17.29 32.11 -9.35
C SER A 36 -17.15 30.65 -9.73
N THR A 37 -16.08 30.30 -10.41
CA THR A 37 -15.60 28.93 -10.42
C THR A 37 -15.70 28.45 -8.98
N PRO A 38 -16.47 27.39 -8.67
CA PRO A 38 -16.60 26.92 -7.30
C PRO A 38 -15.18 26.72 -6.77
N LYS A 39 -14.83 27.44 -5.70
CA LYS A 39 -13.53 27.26 -5.07
C LYS A 39 -13.52 25.83 -4.56
N ILE A 40 -12.75 24.98 -5.22
CA ILE A 40 -12.52 23.61 -4.77
C ILE A 40 -11.89 23.72 -3.38
N GLN A 41 -12.59 23.22 -2.37
CA GLN A 41 -12.06 23.20 -1.00
C GLN A 41 -11.43 21.84 -0.77
N PRO A 42 -10.18 21.78 -0.31
CA PRO A 42 -9.55 20.53 0.08
C PRO A 42 -10.36 19.85 1.19
N LEU A 43 -10.46 18.51 1.14
CA LEU A 43 -11.06 17.72 2.21
C LEU A 43 -10.17 17.73 3.45
N LYS A 44 -8.88 17.91 3.27
CA LYS A 44 -7.87 18.08 4.33
C LYS A 44 -6.87 19.13 3.92
N GLU A 45 -6.35 19.85 4.89
CA GLU A 45 -5.27 20.80 4.66
C GLU A 45 -4.07 20.11 3.98
N PRO A 46 -3.49 20.72 2.92
CA PRO A 46 -2.30 20.19 2.27
C PRO A 46 -1.18 19.92 3.29
N GLY A 47 -0.60 18.73 3.23
CA GLY A 47 0.43 18.29 4.17
C GLY A 47 -0.09 17.70 5.49
N SER A 48 -1.40 17.75 5.78
CA SER A 48 -1.98 17.12 6.96
C SER A 48 -2.24 15.61 6.80
N TYR A 49 -2.00 15.06 5.62
CA TYR A 49 -2.15 13.65 5.29
C TYR A 49 -0.86 13.09 4.67
N TYR A 50 -0.62 11.82 4.94
CA TYR A 50 0.58 11.16 4.47
C TYR A 50 0.47 10.81 2.98
N LEU A 51 1.47 11.23 2.22
CA LEU A 51 1.76 10.74 0.87
C LEU A 51 3.14 10.10 0.87
N PRO A 52 3.28 8.84 0.42
CA PRO A 52 4.59 8.21 0.34
C PRO A 52 5.45 8.88 -0.75
N ASN A 53 6.74 9.05 -0.48
CA ASN A 53 7.68 9.43 -1.51
C ASN A 53 7.95 8.21 -2.39
N LEU A 54 7.41 8.22 -3.61
CA LEU A 54 7.53 7.13 -4.57
C LEU A 54 8.76 7.31 -5.46
N VAL A 55 9.84 6.68 -5.07
CA VAL A 55 11.06 6.61 -5.87
C VAL A 55 11.12 5.29 -6.66
N ASP A 56 11.84 5.27 -7.79
CA ASP A 56 12.03 4.05 -8.58
C ASP A 56 13.01 3.10 -7.91
N LYS A 57 14.07 3.66 -7.34
CA LYS A 57 15.05 2.94 -6.52
C LYS A 57 15.30 3.72 -5.24
N ALA A 58 15.62 3.02 -4.16
CA ALA A 58 16.11 3.64 -2.95
C ALA A 58 17.44 4.35 -3.22
N ALA A 59 17.67 5.45 -2.48
CA ALA A 59 18.96 6.14 -2.54
C ALA A 59 20.07 5.20 -2.09
N ASP A 60 21.28 5.43 -2.61
CA ASP A 60 22.45 4.69 -2.17
C ASP A 60 22.69 4.89 -0.67
N GLY A 61 22.96 3.78 -0.01
CA GLY A 61 23.22 3.73 1.41
C GLY A 61 24.20 2.59 1.74
N ARG A 62 24.33 2.25 3.02
CA ARG A 62 25.09 1.07 3.39
C ARG A 62 24.49 -0.21 2.80
N PRO A 63 25.29 -1.22 2.48
CA PRO A 63 24.76 -2.52 2.07
C PRO A 63 23.79 -3.08 3.12
N LEU A 64 22.65 -3.62 2.66
CA LEU A 64 21.63 -4.23 3.51
C LEU A 64 21.49 -5.72 3.20
N LYS A 65 21.42 -6.52 4.25
CA LYS A 65 21.24 -7.97 4.21
C LYS A 65 19.83 -8.30 4.66
N ALA A 66 19.08 -9.03 3.83
CA ALA A 66 17.73 -9.46 4.18
C ALA A 66 17.65 -10.96 4.49
N GLY A 67 16.75 -11.29 5.40
CA GLY A 67 16.28 -12.65 5.65
C GLY A 67 14.82 -12.80 5.22
N ILE A 68 14.52 -13.89 4.52
CA ILE A 68 13.18 -14.20 4.05
C ILE A 68 12.57 -15.26 4.95
N ILE A 69 11.37 -14.99 5.47
CA ILE A 69 10.60 -15.92 6.30
C ILE A 69 9.27 -16.20 5.60
N GLY A 70 9.08 -17.45 5.15
CA GLY A 70 8.00 -17.86 4.26
C GLY A 70 8.42 -17.70 2.79
N CYS A 71 8.98 -18.78 2.21
CA CYS A 71 9.61 -18.81 0.88
C CYS A 71 8.64 -19.19 -0.25
N GLY A 72 7.33 -19.27 0.02
CA GLY A 72 6.29 -19.54 -0.98
C GLY A 72 6.20 -18.45 -2.06
N GLY A 73 5.20 -18.53 -2.94
CA GLY A 73 5.07 -17.62 -4.08
C GLY A 73 5.11 -16.13 -3.72
N ARG A 74 4.44 -15.72 -2.61
CA ARG A 74 4.46 -14.32 -2.17
C ARG A 74 5.82 -13.92 -1.57
N GLY A 75 6.43 -14.79 -0.76
CA GLY A 75 7.77 -14.55 -0.21
C GLY A 75 8.83 -14.44 -1.30
N SER A 76 8.78 -15.34 -2.28
CA SER A 76 9.66 -15.26 -3.46
C SER A 76 9.48 -13.92 -4.19
N GLY A 77 8.23 -13.51 -4.47
CA GLY A 77 7.97 -12.21 -5.09
C GLY A 77 8.49 -11.02 -4.27
N ALA A 78 8.33 -11.06 -2.95
CA ALA A 78 8.85 -10.01 -2.06
C ALA A 78 10.39 -9.96 -2.04
N ALA A 79 11.05 -11.12 -2.10
CA ALA A 79 12.49 -11.23 -2.22
C ALA A 79 13.02 -10.53 -3.48
N PHE A 80 12.43 -10.82 -4.63
CA PHE A 80 12.80 -10.17 -5.88
C PHE A 80 12.47 -8.67 -5.90
N ASN A 81 11.34 -8.27 -5.33
CA ASN A 81 11.01 -6.85 -5.19
C ASN A 81 12.05 -6.11 -4.34
N PHE A 82 12.50 -6.70 -3.24
CA PHE A 82 13.56 -6.15 -2.41
C PHE A 82 14.87 -5.98 -3.18
N LEU A 83 15.29 -7.00 -3.92
CA LEU A 83 16.51 -6.96 -4.75
C LEU A 83 16.43 -5.95 -5.91
N ASN A 84 15.23 -5.60 -6.37
CA ASN A 84 15.04 -4.60 -7.41
C ASN A 84 14.90 -3.17 -6.84
N ALA A 85 14.70 -3.02 -5.53
CA ALA A 85 14.47 -1.72 -4.90
C ALA A 85 15.76 -0.91 -4.69
N ALA A 86 16.93 -1.56 -4.63
CA ALA A 86 18.23 -0.92 -4.50
C ALA A 86 19.35 -1.82 -5.06
N ASP A 87 20.47 -1.24 -5.42
CA ASP A 87 21.59 -1.99 -6.00
C ASP A 87 22.49 -2.66 -4.94
N ASN A 88 22.52 -2.11 -3.72
CA ASN A 88 23.37 -2.54 -2.62
C ASN A 88 22.65 -3.40 -1.57
N VAL A 89 21.71 -4.25 -2.00
CA VAL A 89 20.95 -5.15 -1.13
C VAL A 89 21.15 -6.61 -1.53
N THR A 90 21.10 -7.51 -0.56
CA THR A 90 21.24 -8.94 -0.79
C THR A 90 20.39 -9.77 0.15
N ILE A 91 20.16 -11.04 -0.18
CA ILE A 91 19.45 -12.01 0.65
C ILE A 91 20.49 -13.02 1.16
N VAL A 92 20.57 -13.16 2.47
CA VAL A 92 21.61 -13.99 3.13
C VAL A 92 21.04 -15.14 3.94
N ALA A 93 19.73 -15.16 4.25
CA ALA A 93 19.12 -16.23 5.01
C ALA A 93 17.68 -16.51 4.53
N LEU A 94 17.29 -17.77 4.54
CA LEU A 94 15.96 -18.25 4.15
C LEU A 94 15.37 -19.13 5.24
N GLY A 95 14.08 -18.98 5.53
CA GLY A 95 13.34 -19.80 6.47
C GLY A 95 11.93 -20.14 5.97
N ASP A 96 11.58 -21.40 6.01
CA ASP A 96 10.22 -21.89 5.73
C ASP A 96 9.94 -23.18 6.52
N THR A 97 8.68 -23.48 6.73
CA THR A 97 8.28 -24.77 7.31
C THR A 97 8.50 -25.92 6.32
N TYR A 98 8.45 -25.63 5.01
CA TYR A 98 8.52 -26.61 3.93
C TYR A 98 9.80 -26.43 3.12
N ILE A 99 10.59 -27.50 3.04
CA ILE A 99 11.89 -27.50 2.36
C ILE A 99 11.77 -27.23 0.87
N ASP A 100 10.74 -27.75 0.21
CA ASP A 100 10.50 -27.57 -1.24
C ASP A 100 10.31 -26.09 -1.61
N ARG A 101 9.63 -25.31 -0.79
CA ARG A 101 9.46 -23.88 -0.97
C ARG A 101 10.76 -23.12 -0.79
N LEU A 102 11.51 -23.49 0.23
CA LEU A 102 12.80 -22.88 0.53
C LEU A 102 13.80 -23.12 -0.60
N GLU A 103 13.96 -24.39 -1.03
CA GLU A 103 14.88 -24.73 -2.11
C GLU A 103 14.46 -24.10 -3.46
N SER A 104 13.16 -24.08 -3.76
CA SER A 104 12.66 -23.39 -4.95
C SER A 104 13.04 -21.91 -4.97
N LEU A 105 12.97 -21.20 -3.85
CA LEU A 105 13.43 -19.81 -3.77
C LEU A 105 14.94 -19.69 -3.90
N ALA A 106 15.70 -20.56 -3.22
CA ALA A 106 17.16 -20.57 -3.27
C ALA A 106 17.68 -20.76 -4.70
N GLU A 107 17.10 -21.71 -5.45
CA GLU A 107 17.43 -21.96 -6.85
C GLU A 107 17.14 -20.73 -7.74
N LYS A 108 15.97 -20.09 -7.56
CA LYS A 108 15.61 -18.88 -8.30
C LYS A 108 16.59 -17.73 -8.02
N LEU A 109 16.95 -17.51 -6.75
CA LEU A 109 17.92 -16.47 -6.37
C LEU A 109 19.28 -16.73 -7.01
N LYS A 110 19.73 -17.98 -7.03
CA LYS A 110 20.99 -18.37 -7.68
C LYS A 110 20.93 -18.16 -9.18
N LYS A 111 19.87 -18.62 -9.84
CA LYS A 111 19.71 -18.58 -11.29
C LYS A 111 19.52 -17.16 -11.84
N GLU A 112 18.66 -16.36 -11.18
CA GLU A 112 18.20 -15.08 -11.72
C GLU A 112 18.95 -13.87 -11.17
N LYS A 113 19.55 -13.99 -9.98
CA LYS A 113 20.25 -12.89 -9.28
C LYS A 113 21.69 -13.23 -8.94
N ASN A 114 22.17 -14.42 -9.25
CA ASN A 114 23.49 -14.92 -8.87
C ASN A 114 23.77 -14.86 -7.36
N ILE A 115 22.70 -15.02 -6.54
CA ILE A 115 22.78 -15.06 -5.08
C ILE A 115 22.72 -16.52 -4.64
N ASP A 116 23.82 -17.04 -4.12
CA ASP A 116 23.89 -18.40 -3.55
C ASP A 116 23.81 -18.31 -2.03
N VAL A 117 22.62 -18.59 -1.48
CA VAL A 117 22.44 -18.61 -0.03
C VAL A 117 23.12 -19.85 0.55
N ALA A 118 24.03 -19.65 1.49
CA ALA A 118 24.81 -20.73 2.11
C ALA A 118 23.90 -21.78 2.77
N ALA A 119 24.32 -23.03 2.75
CA ALA A 119 23.51 -24.14 3.26
C ALA A 119 23.15 -24.00 4.74
N ASP A 120 24.09 -23.47 5.55
CA ASP A 120 23.91 -23.17 6.97
C ASP A 120 23.02 -21.95 7.25
N LYS A 121 22.53 -21.26 6.23
CA LYS A 121 21.60 -20.12 6.27
C LYS A 121 20.23 -20.45 5.67
N LYS A 122 19.96 -21.74 5.45
CA LYS A 122 18.70 -22.29 5.00
C LYS A 122 18.05 -23.08 6.14
N PHE A 123 16.99 -22.53 6.72
CA PHE A 123 16.38 -23.06 7.92
C PHE A 123 14.98 -23.60 7.64
N VAL A 124 14.75 -24.86 8.03
CA VAL A 124 13.45 -25.53 7.86
C VAL A 124 12.83 -25.80 9.24
N GLY A 125 11.53 -25.56 9.37
CA GLY A 125 10.77 -25.82 10.59
C GLY A 125 9.99 -24.61 11.08
N LEU A 126 9.21 -24.80 12.13
CA LEU A 126 8.42 -23.73 12.74
C LEU A 126 9.29 -22.70 13.47
N ASP A 127 10.47 -23.09 13.91
CA ASP A 127 11.48 -22.24 14.56
C ASP A 127 12.44 -21.57 13.57
N ALA A 128 12.29 -21.84 12.28
CA ALA A 128 13.14 -21.29 11.24
C ALA A 128 13.22 -19.75 11.28
N TYR A 129 12.12 -19.07 11.66
CA TYR A 129 12.09 -17.62 11.75
C TYR A 129 13.11 -17.08 12.77
N GLN A 130 13.29 -17.75 13.92
CA GLN A 130 14.25 -17.34 14.94
C GLN A 130 15.67 -17.42 14.38
N LYS A 131 16.00 -18.52 13.72
CA LYS A 131 17.33 -18.74 13.12
C LYS A 131 17.64 -17.75 12.00
N VAL A 132 16.64 -17.37 11.20
CA VAL A 132 16.79 -16.31 10.20
C VAL A 132 17.04 -14.97 10.87
N ILE A 133 16.26 -14.61 11.90
CA ILE A 133 16.38 -13.34 12.61
C ILE A 133 17.71 -13.25 13.37
N ASP A 134 18.19 -14.35 13.95
CA ASP A 134 19.47 -14.44 14.66
C ASP A 134 20.68 -14.51 13.72
N SER A 135 20.45 -14.64 12.40
CA SER A 135 21.51 -14.54 11.40
C SER A 135 21.97 -13.08 11.23
N ASP A 136 23.07 -12.89 10.49
CA ASP A 136 23.59 -11.56 10.16
C ASP A 136 22.72 -10.87 9.09
N VAL A 137 21.51 -10.47 9.50
CA VAL A 137 20.51 -9.76 8.68
C VAL A 137 20.20 -8.39 9.28
N ASP A 138 19.92 -7.42 8.42
CA ASP A 138 19.44 -6.09 8.80
C ASP A 138 17.92 -6.00 8.72
N VAL A 139 17.34 -6.67 7.74
CA VAL A 139 15.92 -6.58 7.38
C VAL A 139 15.29 -7.97 7.35
N ILE A 140 14.12 -8.08 7.94
CA ILE A 140 13.28 -9.28 7.84
C ILE A 140 12.12 -9.02 6.89
N ILE A 141 11.95 -9.92 5.93
CA ILE A 141 10.80 -9.93 5.03
C ILE A 141 9.98 -11.18 5.36
N THR A 142 8.78 -11.00 5.94
CA THR A 142 7.93 -12.13 6.28
C THR A 142 6.67 -12.20 5.43
N ALA A 143 6.48 -13.34 4.77
CA ALA A 143 5.32 -13.70 3.97
C ALA A 143 4.64 -15.00 4.46
N THR A 144 4.81 -15.32 5.72
CA THR A 144 4.14 -16.45 6.39
C THR A 144 2.62 -16.26 6.45
N PRO A 145 1.83 -17.28 6.79
CA PRO A 145 0.43 -17.09 7.17
C PRO A 145 0.28 -16.07 8.29
N PRO A 146 -0.79 -15.27 8.31
CA PRO A 146 -0.87 -14.07 9.16
C PRO A 146 -0.92 -14.35 10.67
N ASN A 147 -1.29 -15.55 11.09
CA ASN A 147 -1.29 -15.96 12.50
C ASN A 147 0.11 -16.02 13.12
N PHE A 148 1.16 -16.26 12.32
CA PHE A 148 2.55 -16.31 12.79
C PHE A 148 3.23 -14.92 12.85
N ARG A 149 2.70 -13.92 12.14
CA ARG A 149 3.36 -12.62 12.00
C ARG A 149 3.54 -11.83 13.29
N PRO A 150 2.58 -11.80 14.23
CA PRO A 150 2.77 -11.09 15.48
C PRO A 150 3.99 -11.56 16.27
N GLU A 151 4.19 -12.88 16.35
CA GLU A 151 5.33 -13.48 17.04
C GLU A 151 6.65 -13.21 16.33
N ILE A 152 6.68 -13.42 15.01
CA ILE A 152 7.85 -13.14 14.17
C ILE A 152 8.25 -11.66 14.27
N PHE A 153 7.29 -10.74 14.19
CA PHE A 153 7.53 -9.31 14.30
C PHE A 153 8.09 -8.91 15.66
N LYS A 154 7.48 -9.44 16.73
CA LYS A 154 7.94 -9.19 18.09
C LYS A 154 9.39 -9.61 18.25
N TYR A 155 9.74 -10.83 17.86
CA TYR A 155 11.10 -11.35 17.95
C TYR A 155 12.09 -10.53 17.11
N ALA A 156 11.70 -10.14 15.89
CA ALA A 156 12.54 -9.31 15.02
C ALA A 156 12.84 -7.93 15.64
N VAL A 157 11.83 -7.28 16.24
CA VAL A 157 12.01 -5.97 16.92
C VAL A 157 12.83 -6.11 18.19
N GLU A 158 12.68 -7.19 18.96
CA GLU A 158 13.54 -7.50 20.11
C GLU A 158 15.00 -7.58 19.69
N LYS A 159 15.29 -8.21 18.55
CA LYS A 159 16.63 -8.34 17.96
C LYS A 159 17.10 -7.11 17.15
N GLY A 160 16.33 -6.03 17.13
CA GLY A 160 16.72 -4.78 16.47
C GLY A 160 16.70 -4.85 14.94
N LYS A 161 15.83 -5.65 14.33
CA LYS A 161 15.76 -5.79 12.88
C LYS A 161 14.68 -4.90 12.28
N HIS A 162 14.96 -4.31 11.12
CA HIS A 162 13.94 -3.68 10.27
C HIS A 162 12.99 -4.75 9.71
N CYS A 163 11.73 -4.39 9.45
CA CYS A 163 10.72 -5.39 9.07
C CYS A 163 9.86 -4.95 7.90
N PHE A 164 9.70 -5.85 6.93
CA PHE A 164 8.61 -5.83 5.97
C PHE A 164 7.64 -6.99 6.29
N LEU A 165 6.40 -6.64 6.63
CA LEU A 165 5.36 -7.60 7.00
C LEU A 165 4.30 -7.68 5.90
N GLU A 166 4.08 -8.87 5.32
CA GLU A 166 2.95 -9.02 4.38
C GLU A 166 1.60 -8.83 5.06
N LYS A 167 0.62 -8.38 4.29
CA LYS A 167 -0.77 -8.26 4.73
C LYS A 167 -1.47 -9.63 4.72
N PRO A 168 -2.52 -9.84 5.55
CA PRO A 168 -2.87 -9.09 6.77
C PRO A 168 -1.85 -9.36 7.89
N ILE A 169 -1.68 -8.39 8.77
CA ILE A 169 -0.62 -8.44 9.80
C ILE A 169 -0.92 -9.39 10.96
N CYS A 170 -2.19 -9.74 11.16
CA CYS A 170 -2.67 -10.65 12.19
C CYS A 170 -4.05 -11.21 11.81
N VAL A 171 -4.60 -12.12 12.60
CA VAL A 171 -5.91 -12.76 12.38
C VAL A 171 -6.91 -12.54 13.52
N ASP A 172 -6.45 -12.02 14.66
CA ASP A 172 -7.25 -11.90 15.87
C ASP A 172 -6.90 -10.65 16.70
N PRO A 173 -7.74 -10.28 17.70
CA PRO A 173 -7.49 -9.11 18.54
C PRO A 173 -6.23 -9.20 19.40
N VAL A 174 -5.77 -10.39 19.77
CA VAL A 174 -4.55 -10.59 20.55
C VAL A 174 -3.33 -10.27 19.70
N GLY A 175 -3.28 -10.85 18.50
CA GLY A 175 -2.26 -10.55 17.50
C GLY A 175 -2.21 -9.07 17.15
N TYR A 176 -3.38 -8.42 16.99
CA TYR A 176 -3.43 -6.97 16.75
C TYR A 176 -2.79 -6.16 17.87
N ARG A 177 -3.16 -6.44 19.15
CA ARG A 177 -2.55 -5.76 20.29
C ARG A 177 -1.03 -5.97 20.36
N THR A 178 -0.56 -7.20 20.06
CA THR A 178 0.86 -7.51 19.98
C THR A 178 1.55 -6.68 18.90
N ILE A 179 0.98 -6.61 17.70
CA ILE A 179 1.51 -5.80 16.60
C ILE A 179 1.61 -4.32 16.99
N VAL A 180 0.55 -3.74 17.57
CA VAL A 180 0.54 -2.32 17.97
C VAL A 180 1.59 -2.04 19.06
N ALA A 181 1.69 -2.90 20.07
CA ALA A 181 2.69 -2.75 21.13
C ALA A 181 4.12 -2.85 20.59
N THR A 182 4.35 -3.83 19.71
CA THR A 182 5.66 -4.05 19.07
C THR A 182 6.03 -2.90 18.11
N ALA A 183 5.07 -2.33 17.38
CA ALA A 183 5.31 -1.19 16.51
C ALA A 183 5.78 0.04 17.30
N LYS A 184 5.22 0.29 18.48
CA LYS A 184 5.69 1.36 19.39
C LYS A 184 7.13 1.11 19.85
N GLN A 185 7.50 -0.14 20.16
CA GLN A 185 8.87 -0.50 20.51
C GLN A 185 9.82 -0.31 19.32
N ALA A 186 9.40 -0.72 18.11
CA ALA A 186 10.17 -0.52 16.90
C ALA A 186 10.44 0.98 16.64
N GLN A 187 9.42 1.81 16.79
CA GLN A 187 9.54 3.26 16.67
C GLN A 187 10.52 3.84 17.69
N ALA A 188 10.43 3.42 18.95
CA ALA A 188 11.35 3.86 20.01
C ALA A 188 12.82 3.44 19.74
N LYS A 189 13.02 2.31 19.04
CA LYS A 189 14.34 1.84 18.62
C LYS A 189 14.82 2.43 17.28
N GLY A 190 14.04 3.29 16.62
CA GLY A 190 14.37 3.83 15.30
C GLY A 190 14.32 2.79 14.17
N LEU A 191 13.57 1.70 14.35
CA LEU A 191 13.45 0.66 13.34
C LEU A 191 12.40 1.02 12.29
N CYS A 192 12.72 0.76 11.03
CA CYS A 192 11.79 0.89 9.91
C CYS A 192 10.88 -0.35 9.84
N VAL A 193 9.57 -0.13 9.83
CA VAL A 193 8.57 -1.19 9.71
C VAL A 193 7.57 -0.80 8.64
N VAL A 194 7.41 -1.65 7.63
CA VAL A 194 6.47 -1.44 6.51
C VAL A 194 5.56 -2.65 6.36
N THR A 195 4.30 -2.41 6.07
CA THR A 195 3.32 -3.46 5.77
C THR A 195 3.03 -3.56 4.27
N GLY A 196 2.75 -4.76 3.78
CA GLY A 196 2.50 -5.06 2.37
C GLY A 196 1.18 -4.54 1.81
N THR A 197 0.73 -3.37 2.24
CA THR A 197 -0.46 -2.67 1.72
C THR A 197 -0.13 -1.96 0.41
N GLN A 198 0.05 -2.74 -0.64
CA GLN A 198 0.61 -2.32 -1.93
C GLN A 198 -0.03 -1.07 -2.54
N ARG A 199 -1.35 -0.87 -2.36
CA ARG A 199 -2.04 0.28 -2.95
C ARG A 199 -1.66 1.61 -2.33
N HIS A 200 -1.20 1.63 -1.09
CA HIS A 200 -0.68 2.84 -0.45
C HIS A 200 0.62 3.34 -1.11
N HIS A 201 1.29 2.49 -1.87
CA HIS A 201 2.55 2.81 -2.55
C HIS A 201 2.47 2.69 -4.07
N LYS A 202 1.27 2.55 -4.64
CA LYS A 202 1.07 2.46 -6.08
C LYS A 202 0.79 3.86 -6.65
N ARG A 203 1.55 4.29 -7.66
CA ARG A 203 1.55 5.66 -8.19
C ARG A 203 0.16 6.18 -8.57
N ASP A 204 -0.61 5.38 -9.29
CA ASP A 204 -1.97 5.73 -9.71
C ASP A 204 -2.92 5.92 -8.50
N TYR A 205 -2.82 5.06 -7.47
CA TYR A 205 -3.60 5.20 -6.25
C TYR A 205 -3.17 6.41 -5.42
N VAL A 206 -1.87 6.67 -5.31
CA VAL A 206 -1.35 7.82 -4.58
C VAL A 206 -1.79 9.12 -5.25
N ALA A 207 -1.66 9.21 -6.58
CA ALA A 207 -2.10 10.38 -7.34
C ALA A 207 -3.62 10.60 -7.24
N SER A 208 -4.42 9.52 -7.33
CA SER A 208 -5.87 9.60 -7.17
C SER A 208 -6.27 10.05 -5.76
N TYR A 209 -5.61 9.51 -4.74
CA TYR A 209 -5.84 9.91 -3.35
C TYR A 209 -5.53 11.38 -3.12
N GLU A 210 -4.42 11.87 -3.65
CA GLU A 210 -4.04 13.28 -3.57
C GLU A 210 -5.08 14.20 -4.22
N GLN A 211 -5.57 13.85 -5.42
CA GLN A 211 -6.64 14.60 -6.09
C GLN A 211 -7.93 14.64 -5.26
N ILE A 212 -8.32 13.52 -4.68
CA ILE A 212 -9.50 13.43 -3.81
C ILE A 212 -9.33 14.32 -2.57
N MET A 213 -8.18 14.25 -1.90
CA MET A 213 -7.91 15.07 -0.72
C MET A 213 -7.87 16.57 -1.05
N ASN A 214 -7.43 16.92 -2.25
CA ASN A 214 -7.46 18.29 -2.76
C ASN A 214 -8.86 18.75 -3.22
N GLY A 215 -9.89 17.92 -3.03
CA GLY A 215 -11.28 18.29 -3.25
C GLY A 215 -11.80 18.10 -4.68
N ALA A 216 -11.07 17.36 -5.55
CA ALA A 216 -11.45 17.20 -6.96
C ALA A 216 -12.86 16.62 -7.17
N ILE A 217 -13.38 15.85 -6.23
CA ILE A 217 -14.74 15.27 -6.27
C ILE A 217 -15.71 15.92 -5.27
N GLY A 218 -15.28 17.00 -4.57
CA GLY A 218 -16.05 17.62 -3.50
C GLY A 218 -16.12 16.78 -2.22
N GLU A 219 -17.09 17.07 -1.37
CA GLU A 219 -17.29 16.34 -0.11
C GLU A 219 -17.70 14.88 -0.36
N ILE A 220 -17.05 13.97 0.36
CA ILE A 220 -17.38 12.53 0.29
C ILE A 220 -18.55 12.25 1.21
N THR A 221 -19.72 12.00 0.63
CA THR A 221 -20.96 11.68 1.38
C THR A 221 -21.19 10.18 1.54
N GLY A 222 -20.51 9.35 0.75
CA GLY A 222 -20.62 7.90 0.80
C GLY A 222 -19.70 7.24 -0.22
N GLY A 223 -19.54 5.93 -0.10
CA GLY A 223 -18.74 5.15 -1.04
C GLY A 223 -19.08 3.67 -1.01
N THR A 224 -18.85 3.00 -2.13
CA THR A 224 -18.98 1.54 -2.23
C THR A 224 -17.67 0.97 -2.77
N VAL A 225 -17.18 -0.07 -2.10
CA VAL A 225 -15.94 -0.75 -2.50
C VAL A 225 -16.29 -2.17 -2.94
N TYR A 226 -15.78 -2.55 -4.10
CA TYR A 226 -15.93 -3.89 -4.63
C TYR A 226 -14.58 -4.60 -4.69
N TRP A 227 -14.56 -5.86 -4.26
CA TRP A 227 -13.46 -6.77 -4.48
C TRP A 227 -14.02 -8.03 -5.13
N CYS A 228 -14.02 -8.03 -6.46
CA CYS A 228 -14.49 -9.16 -7.26
C CYS A 228 -13.28 -10.00 -7.67
N GLY A 229 -13.18 -11.19 -7.14
CA GLY A 229 -12.12 -12.16 -7.45
C GLY A 229 -12.73 -13.54 -7.70
N GLY A 230 -12.02 -14.37 -8.44
CA GLY A 230 -12.34 -15.80 -8.52
C GLY A 230 -12.06 -16.50 -7.19
N MET A 231 -12.30 -17.81 -7.16
CA MET A 231 -12.01 -18.64 -6.00
C MET A 231 -10.53 -18.50 -5.61
N LEU A 232 -10.29 -18.11 -4.35
CA LEU A 232 -8.94 -18.08 -3.80
C LEU A 232 -8.47 -19.51 -3.54
N TRP A 233 -7.15 -19.69 -3.58
CA TRP A 233 -6.49 -20.96 -3.33
C TRP A 233 -7.01 -21.62 -2.05
N PHE A 234 -7.36 -22.87 -2.16
CA PHE A 234 -7.59 -23.79 -1.06
C PHE A 234 -6.94 -25.14 -1.41
N LYS A 235 -6.58 -25.88 -0.44
CA LYS A 235 -6.17 -27.29 -0.58
C LYS A 235 -7.19 -28.16 0.10
#